data_3b1b8c39a1af3e0916cc7ee094ceefae
#
_entry.id   3b1b8c39a1af3e0916cc7ee094ceefae
#
_cell.length_a   1.000
_cell.length_b   1.000
_cell.length_c   1.000
_cell.angle_alpha   90.00
_cell.angle_beta   90.00
_cell.angle_gamma   90.00
#
_symmetry.space_group_name_H-M   'P 1'
#
loop_
_entity.id
_entity.type
_entity.pdbx_description
1 polymer ?
#
loop_
_entity_poly.entity_id
_entity_poly.type
_entity_poly.pdbx_seq_one_letter_code
_entity_poly.pdbx_strand_id
1 'polypeptide(L)'
;GHKGLYNVEVDVLGRSLGKTLVEEPQNGENLQLCLDTKLQKQTAALLGDQTGSIVLLEPQTGRLLALVTNPSYDNNVFVGGLSQKDWVALRDDPFHPLQNRAIQSVYPPGPVWKLLMAGLFLKEGISPSFRVVCTGAVKLGNREFRCWRKGGHGAVDMIQSLLHSCDVYYYVLGEKLGIDRIESFAKA
;
A
#
# COMPACT_ATOMS: atom_id res chain seq x y z
N GLY A 1 -4.18 -28.30 5.82
CA GLY A 1 -4.66 -29.34 6.76
C GLY A 1 -6.14 -29.60 6.63
N HIS A 2 -6.59 -30.67 7.23
CA HIS A 2 -8.00 -31.05 7.29
C HIS A 2 -8.49 -30.99 8.74
N LYS A 3 -9.73 -30.53 8.92
CA LYS A 3 -10.35 -30.52 10.24
C LYS A 3 -10.71 -31.94 10.65
N GLY A 4 -10.46 -32.31 11.91
CA GLY A 4 -10.99 -33.55 12.48
C GLY A 4 -12.51 -33.51 12.59
N LEU A 5 -13.14 -34.67 12.52
CA LEU A 5 -14.58 -34.85 12.66
C LEU A 5 -14.87 -35.60 13.94
N TYR A 6 -15.80 -35.07 14.73
CA TYR A 6 -16.28 -35.70 15.94
C TYR A 6 -17.79 -35.92 15.89
N ASN A 7 -18.25 -37.11 16.29
CA ASN A 7 -19.64 -37.31 16.63
C ASN A 7 -19.86 -36.86 18.08
N VAL A 8 -20.84 -36.01 18.29
CA VAL A 8 -21.24 -35.56 19.62
C VAL A 8 -22.61 -36.16 19.94
N GLU A 9 -22.65 -37.04 20.93
CA GLU A 9 -23.90 -37.56 21.45
C GLU A 9 -24.52 -36.53 22.40
N VAL A 10 -25.79 -36.22 22.22
CA VAL A 10 -26.50 -35.25 23.03
C VAL A 10 -27.77 -35.87 23.62
N ASP A 11 -28.15 -35.44 24.83
CA ASP A 11 -29.43 -35.80 25.44
C ASP A 11 -30.59 -34.99 24.79
N VAL A 12 -31.80 -35.28 25.23
CA VAL A 12 -33.02 -34.59 24.72
C VAL A 12 -33.07 -33.10 25.04
N LEU A 13 -32.18 -32.61 25.88
CA LEU A 13 -32.02 -31.19 26.20
C LEU A 13 -30.80 -30.54 25.48
N GLY A 14 -30.14 -31.28 24.56
CA GLY A 14 -28.98 -30.79 23.81
C GLY A 14 -27.67 -30.82 24.60
N ARG A 15 -27.58 -31.44 25.77
CA ARG A 15 -26.36 -31.52 26.54
C ARG A 15 -25.49 -32.67 26.06
N SER A 16 -24.21 -32.42 25.87
CA SER A 16 -23.24 -33.42 25.37
C SER A 16 -23.08 -34.56 26.38
N LEU A 17 -23.35 -35.79 25.95
CA LEU A 17 -23.14 -37.02 26.67
C LEU A 17 -21.76 -37.65 26.40
N GLY A 18 -21.21 -37.40 25.20
CA GLY A 18 -19.93 -37.93 24.80
C GLY A 18 -19.43 -37.34 23.49
N LYS A 19 -18.15 -37.55 23.21
CA LYS A 19 -17.51 -37.22 21.94
C LYS A 19 -16.73 -38.42 21.44
N THR A 20 -16.97 -38.84 20.19
CA THR A 20 -16.20 -39.91 19.56
C THR A 20 -15.50 -39.31 18.34
N LEU A 21 -14.19 -39.47 18.24
CA LEU A 21 -13.42 -39.07 17.11
C LEU A 21 -13.75 -39.97 15.90
N VAL A 22 -14.15 -39.38 14.80
CA VAL A 22 -14.49 -40.10 13.55
C VAL A 22 -13.33 -39.99 12.58
N GLU A 23 -12.72 -38.81 12.49
CA GLU A 23 -11.62 -38.52 11.60
C GLU A 23 -10.55 -37.70 12.31
N GLU A 24 -9.30 -38.13 12.24
CA GLU A 24 -8.17 -37.41 12.84
C GLU A 24 -7.92 -36.09 12.11
N PRO A 25 -7.66 -34.99 12.85
CA PRO A 25 -7.24 -33.75 12.23
C PRO A 25 -5.84 -33.90 11.60
N GLN A 26 -5.68 -33.38 10.39
CA GLN A 26 -4.37 -33.32 9.74
C GLN A 26 -3.82 -31.90 9.78
N ASN A 27 -2.61 -31.73 10.31
CA ASN A 27 -1.94 -30.45 10.30
C ASN A 27 -1.69 -29.96 8.88
N GLY A 28 -1.76 -28.64 8.67
CA GLY A 28 -1.32 -28.03 7.43
C GLY A 28 0.19 -28.07 7.28
N GLU A 29 0.66 -27.79 6.08
CA GLU A 29 2.08 -27.59 5.81
C GLU A 29 2.60 -26.32 6.46
N ASN A 30 3.88 -26.30 6.80
CA ASN A 30 4.53 -25.10 7.32
C ASN A 30 4.75 -24.09 6.19
N LEU A 31 4.40 -22.84 6.43
CA LEU A 31 4.69 -21.73 5.53
C LEU A 31 5.85 -20.89 6.09
N GLN A 32 6.95 -20.85 5.34
CA GLN A 32 8.08 -19.99 5.66
C GLN A 32 7.97 -18.67 4.90
N LEU A 33 7.86 -17.56 5.63
CA LEU A 33 7.79 -16.21 5.07
C LEU A 33 9.18 -15.57 5.00
N CYS A 34 9.33 -14.57 4.12
CA CYS A 34 10.52 -13.72 4.05
C CYS A 34 10.56 -12.64 5.13
N LEU A 35 9.48 -12.49 5.91
CA LEU A 35 9.39 -11.47 6.95
C LEU A 35 10.43 -11.70 8.05
N ASP A 36 11.21 -10.67 8.35
CA ASP A 36 12.10 -10.63 9.50
C ASP A 36 11.31 -10.13 10.72
N THR A 37 11.14 -10.99 11.72
CA THR A 37 10.32 -10.68 12.90
C THR A 37 10.87 -9.53 13.73
N LYS A 38 12.19 -9.33 13.74
CA LYS A 38 12.83 -8.21 14.44
C LYS A 38 12.56 -6.90 13.72
N LEU A 39 12.77 -6.86 12.40
CA LEU A 39 12.43 -5.71 11.57
C LEU A 39 10.93 -5.39 11.64
N GLN A 40 10.07 -6.39 11.55
CA GLN A 40 8.62 -6.22 11.67
C GLN A 40 8.23 -5.51 12.98
N LYS A 41 8.77 -5.96 14.12
CA LYS A 41 8.50 -5.35 15.43
C LYS A 41 9.06 -3.93 15.54
N GLN A 42 10.29 -3.70 15.07
CA GLN A 42 10.91 -2.38 15.08
C GLN A 42 10.14 -1.39 14.19
N THR A 43 9.75 -1.82 13.00
CA THR A 43 8.97 -1.01 12.07
C THR A 43 7.59 -0.66 12.62
N ALA A 44 6.92 -1.62 13.29
CA ALA A 44 5.65 -1.36 13.96
C ALA A 44 5.81 -0.35 15.10
N ALA A 45 6.89 -0.47 15.91
CA ALA A 45 7.17 0.48 16.98
C ALA A 45 7.48 1.91 16.46
N LEU A 46 8.14 2.02 15.29
CA LEU A 46 8.41 3.31 14.65
C LEU A 46 7.14 3.97 14.09
N LEU A 47 6.20 3.18 13.56
CA LEU A 47 4.91 3.70 13.11
C LEU A 47 4.07 4.18 14.30
N GLY A 48 4.18 3.51 15.44
CA GLY A 48 3.50 3.88 16.69
C GLY A 48 1.99 3.97 16.48
N ASP A 49 1.39 5.05 17.00
CA ASP A 49 -0.07 5.29 16.92
C ASP A 49 -0.50 6.00 15.62
N GLN A 50 0.42 6.23 14.68
CA GLN A 50 0.08 6.89 13.42
C GLN A 50 -0.68 5.94 12.49
N THR A 51 -1.78 6.42 11.90
CA THR A 51 -2.51 5.68 10.87
C THR A 51 -1.71 5.67 9.57
N GLY A 52 -1.38 4.48 9.08
CA GLY A 52 -0.58 4.35 7.87
C GLY A 52 -0.03 2.96 7.65
N SER A 53 0.99 2.85 6.81
CA SER A 53 1.70 1.60 6.56
C SER A 53 3.18 1.84 6.25
N ILE A 54 4.01 0.86 6.60
CA ILE A 54 5.43 0.82 6.24
C ILE A 54 5.73 -0.54 5.63
N VAL A 55 6.40 -0.53 4.48
CA VAL A 55 6.82 -1.73 3.75
C VAL A 55 8.33 -1.68 3.55
N LEU A 56 9.02 -2.74 3.94
CA LEU A 56 10.46 -2.90 3.71
C LEU A 56 10.70 -4.02 2.71
N LEU A 57 11.37 -3.69 1.62
CA LEU A 57 11.72 -4.59 0.53
C LEU A 57 13.24 -4.67 0.39
N GLU A 58 13.74 -5.87 0.07
CA GLU A 58 15.11 -6.08 -0.38
C GLU A 58 15.14 -5.90 -1.91
N PRO A 59 15.77 -4.83 -2.46
CA PRO A 59 15.64 -4.50 -3.87
C PRO A 59 16.21 -5.56 -4.82
N GLN A 60 17.25 -6.30 -4.38
CA GLN A 60 17.95 -7.29 -5.19
C GLN A 60 17.13 -8.56 -5.42
N THR A 61 16.27 -8.91 -4.47
CA THR A 61 15.51 -10.17 -4.50
C THR A 61 14.01 -9.98 -4.57
N GLY A 62 13.52 -8.78 -4.30
CA GLY A 62 12.10 -8.47 -4.13
C GLY A 62 11.48 -9.04 -2.85
N ARG A 63 12.30 -9.57 -1.91
CA ARG A 63 11.82 -10.16 -0.66
C ARG A 63 11.20 -9.08 0.23
N LEU A 64 10.04 -9.39 0.77
CA LEU A 64 9.33 -8.53 1.72
C LEU A 64 9.85 -8.82 3.12
N LEU A 65 10.61 -7.88 3.71
CA LEU A 65 11.23 -8.02 5.02
C LEU A 65 10.34 -7.54 6.17
N ALA A 66 9.53 -6.50 5.92
CA ALA A 66 8.50 -6.07 6.85
C ALA A 66 7.28 -5.52 6.10
N LEU A 67 6.10 -5.76 6.65
CA LEU A 67 4.82 -5.27 6.15
C LEU A 67 3.96 -4.87 7.35
N VAL A 68 3.92 -3.57 7.62
CA VAL A 68 3.22 -3.01 8.78
C VAL A 68 2.06 -2.15 8.32
N THR A 69 0.92 -2.32 8.94
CA THR A 69 -0.25 -1.44 8.81
C THR A 69 -0.73 -1.05 10.20
N ASN A 70 -1.18 0.19 10.38
CA ASN A 70 -1.75 0.68 11.63
C ASN A 70 -2.96 1.59 11.36
N PRO A 71 -4.06 1.52 12.14
CA PRO A 71 -4.29 0.51 13.17
C PRO A 71 -4.38 -0.90 12.60
N SER A 72 -4.10 -1.86 13.44
CA SER A 72 -4.16 -3.29 13.15
C SER A 72 -5.00 -3.99 14.23
N TYR A 73 -5.10 -5.29 14.15
CA TYR A 73 -5.82 -6.12 15.11
C TYR A 73 -4.98 -7.35 15.50
N ASP A 74 -5.29 -7.94 16.63
CA ASP A 74 -4.73 -9.23 17.00
C ASP A 74 -5.40 -10.34 16.16
N ASN A 75 -4.64 -10.94 15.26
CA ASN A 75 -5.13 -12.02 14.40
C ASN A 75 -5.49 -13.31 15.17
N ASN A 76 -5.01 -13.46 16.41
CA ASN A 76 -5.35 -14.61 17.25
C ASN A 76 -6.82 -14.62 17.66
N VAL A 77 -7.50 -13.47 17.64
CA VAL A 77 -8.95 -13.41 17.96
C VAL A 77 -9.81 -14.27 17.03
N PHE A 78 -9.29 -14.60 15.83
CA PHE A 78 -9.97 -15.47 14.87
C PHE A 78 -9.74 -16.97 15.14
N VAL A 79 -8.79 -17.31 16.02
CA VAL A 79 -8.52 -18.71 16.38
C VAL A 79 -9.63 -19.24 17.30
N GLY A 80 -10.33 -20.28 16.85
CA GLY A 80 -11.44 -20.86 17.58
C GLY A 80 -12.80 -20.20 17.38
N GLY A 81 -12.86 -19.17 16.55
CA GLY A 81 -14.08 -18.42 16.21
C GLY A 81 -14.15 -17.06 16.90
N LEU A 82 -14.66 -16.08 16.19
CA LEU A 82 -14.84 -14.71 16.67
C LEU A 82 -16.29 -14.53 17.18
N SER A 83 -16.46 -13.91 18.35
CA SER A 83 -17.79 -13.57 18.82
C SER A 83 -18.45 -12.52 17.92
N GLN A 84 -19.79 -12.53 17.85
CA GLN A 84 -20.53 -11.51 17.09
C GLN A 84 -20.21 -10.08 17.58
N LYS A 85 -20.01 -9.92 18.88
CA LYS A 85 -19.65 -8.63 19.50
C LYS A 85 -18.29 -8.13 19.00
N ASP A 86 -17.28 -9.01 19.03
CA ASP A 86 -15.91 -8.64 18.63
C ASP A 86 -15.82 -8.40 17.13
N TRP A 87 -16.58 -9.18 16.33
CA TRP A 87 -16.70 -8.96 14.90
C TRP A 87 -17.27 -7.58 14.58
N VAL A 88 -18.37 -7.19 15.22
CA VAL A 88 -18.99 -5.87 15.02
C VAL A 88 -18.04 -4.77 15.44
N ALA A 89 -17.33 -4.92 16.56
CA ALA A 89 -16.34 -3.95 17.03
C ALA A 89 -15.20 -3.73 16.02
N LEU A 90 -14.66 -4.80 15.41
CA LEU A 90 -13.62 -4.70 14.40
C LEU A 90 -14.13 -4.16 13.06
N ARG A 91 -15.32 -4.58 12.65
CA ARG A 91 -15.91 -4.20 11.35
C ARG A 91 -16.31 -2.73 11.31
N ASP A 92 -16.92 -2.25 12.39
CA ASP A 92 -17.52 -0.92 12.46
C ASP A 92 -16.58 0.13 13.08
N ASP A 93 -15.33 -0.25 13.38
CA ASP A 93 -14.31 0.66 13.89
C ASP A 93 -14.01 1.75 12.82
N PRO A 94 -14.15 3.05 13.18
CA PRO A 94 -13.95 4.16 12.25
C PRO A 94 -12.52 4.25 11.71
N PHE A 95 -11.55 3.64 12.37
CA PHE A 95 -10.15 3.57 11.92
C PHE A 95 -9.86 2.37 11.01
N HIS A 96 -10.85 1.51 10.76
CA HIS A 96 -10.76 0.37 9.85
C HIS A 96 -9.53 -0.54 10.08
N PRO A 97 -9.39 -1.17 11.26
CA PRO A 97 -8.22 -2.01 11.59
C PRO A 97 -8.09 -3.25 10.69
N LEU A 98 -9.19 -3.73 10.11
CA LEU A 98 -9.17 -4.86 9.17
C LEU A 98 -8.58 -4.52 7.79
N GLN A 99 -8.42 -3.22 7.48
CA GLN A 99 -7.85 -2.78 6.22
C GLN A 99 -6.32 -2.87 6.24
N ASN A 100 -5.74 -3.72 5.40
CA ASN A 100 -4.31 -3.70 5.19
C ASN A 100 -3.94 -2.52 4.27
N ARG A 101 -3.51 -1.41 4.87
CA ARG A 101 -3.22 -0.17 4.15
C ARG A 101 -2.06 -0.28 3.18
N ALA A 102 -1.15 -1.23 3.40
CA ALA A 102 -0.01 -1.44 2.52
C ALA A 102 -0.40 -1.98 1.14
N ILE A 103 -1.49 -2.75 1.06
CA ILE A 103 -1.91 -3.44 -0.17
C ILE A 103 -3.33 -3.10 -0.65
N GLN A 104 -4.17 -2.52 0.22
CA GLN A 104 -5.57 -2.22 -0.10
C GLN A 104 -5.86 -0.73 -0.26
N SER A 105 -4.99 0.14 0.30
CA SER A 105 -5.18 1.58 0.19
C SER A 105 -4.57 2.13 -1.09
N VAL A 106 -5.26 3.12 -1.67
CA VAL A 106 -4.80 3.86 -2.85
C VAL A 106 -4.45 5.27 -2.41
N TYR A 107 -3.20 5.66 -2.63
CA TYR A 107 -2.69 6.99 -2.31
C TYR A 107 -2.20 7.69 -3.57
N PRO A 108 -2.38 9.02 -3.68
CA PRO A 108 -1.72 9.80 -4.73
C PRO A 108 -0.19 9.63 -4.62
N PRO A 109 0.51 9.21 -5.68
CA PRO A 109 1.95 8.91 -5.61
C PRO A 109 2.81 10.18 -5.37
N GLY A 110 2.24 11.36 -5.58
CA GLY A 110 2.91 12.64 -5.36
C GLY A 110 4.27 12.76 -6.08
N PRO A 111 5.30 13.29 -5.40
CA PRO A 111 6.62 13.51 -6.01
C PRO A 111 7.32 12.24 -6.51
N VAL A 112 7.00 11.06 -5.97
CA VAL A 112 7.59 9.78 -6.43
C VAL A 112 7.27 9.52 -7.90
N TRP A 113 6.07 9.90 -8.34
CA TRP A 113 5.65 9.82 -9.75
C TRP A 113 6.56 10.62 -10.69
N LYS A 114 7.17 11.71 -10.20
CA LYS A 114 8.07 12.55 -10.98
C LYS A 114 9.35 11.84 -11.40
N LEU A 115 9.83 10.89 -10.61
CA LEU A 115 10.99 10.06 -10.99
C LEU A 115 10.67 9.17 -12.18
N LEU A 116 9.49 8.52 -12.15
CA LEU A 116 9.01 7.72 -13.28
C LEU A 116 8.85 8.59 -14.54
N MET A 117 8.22 9.76 -14.39
CA MET A 117 8.06 10.71 -15.50
C MET A 117 9.39 11.21 -16.05
N ALA A 118 10.38 11.48 -15.20
CA ALA A 118 11.72 11.87 -15.64
C ALA A 118 12.38 10.75 -16.46
N GLY A 119 12.24 9.49 -16.03
CA GLY A 119 12.68 8.32 -16.81
C GLY A 119 12.01 8.23 -18.18
N LEU A 120 10.69 8.43 -18.23
CA LEU A 120 9.95 8.51 -19.51
C LEU A 120 10.48 9.63 -20.39
N PHE A 121 10.67 10.84 -19.84
CA PHE A 121 11.17 11.98 -20.62
C PHE A 121 12.53 11.69 -21.25
N LEU A 122 13.44 11.06 -20.51
CA LEU A 122 14.74 10.62 -21.03
C LEU A 122 14.59 9.58 -22.13
N LYS A 123 13.71 8.59 -21.95
CA LYS A 123 13.42 7.57 -22.97
C LYS A 123 12.88 8.18 -24.27
N GLU A 124 12.06 9.22 -24.16
CA GLU A 124 11.50 9.96 -25.29
C GLU A 124 12.48 11.01 -25.88
N GLY A 125 13.74 11.02 -25.44
CA GLY A 125 14.79 11.88 -25.96
C GLY A 125 14.72 13.34 -25.49
N ILE A 126 13.95 13.63 -24.44
CA ILE A 126 13.92 14.98 -23.86
C ILE A 126 15.20 15.21 -23.08
N SER A 127 15.98 16.21 -23.49
CA SER A 127 17.24 16.55 -22.82
C SER A 127 17.02 16.92 -21.34
N PRO A 128 17.88 16.45 -20.42
CA PRO A 128 17.85 16.91 -19.02
C PRO A 128 17.98 18.43 -18.85
N SER A 129 18.61 19.10 -19.83
CA SER A 129 18.76 20.57 -19.85
C SER A 129 17.55 21.31 -20.44
N PHE A 130 16.52 20.57 -20.89
CA PHE A 130 15.29 21.22 -21.39
C PHE A 130 14.61 21.98 -20.26
N ARG A 131 14.30 23.25 -20.51
CA ARG A 131 13.76 24.15 -19.48
C ARG A 131 12.29 24.45 -19.70
N VAL A 132 11.55 24.47 -18.59
CA VAL A 132 10.17 24.94 -18.50
C VAL A 132 10.12 26.11 -17.53
N VAL A 133 9.40 27.17 -17.88
CA VAL A 133 9.18 28.30 -16.97
C VAL A 133 7.97 28.01 -16.08
N CYS A 134 8.22 27.87 -14.79
CA CYS A 134 7.18 27.70 -13.79
C CYS A 134 6.80 29.08 -13.21
N THR A 135 5.61 29.54 -13.50
CA THR A 135 5.03 30.78 -12.96
C THR A 135 4.10 30.53 -11.77
N GLY A 136 4.05 29.28 -11.26
CA GLY A 136 3.20 28.87 -10.15
C GLY A 136 1.96 28.11 -10.58
N ALA A 137 1.59 28.14 -11.85
CA ALA A 137 0.49 27.36 -12.40
C ALA A 137 0.65 27.17 -13.92
N VAL A 138 -0.13 26.23 -14.47
CA VAL A 138 -0.32 26.04 -15.91
C VAL A 138 -1.80 25.84 -16.20
N LYS A 139 -2.28 26.42 -17.29
CA LYS A 139 -3.66 26.27 -17.76
C LYS A 139 -3.73 25.16 -18.79
N LEU A 140 -4.65 24.20 -18.59
CA LEU A 140 -4.97 23.13 -19.51
C LEU A 140 -6.47 23.18 -19.77
N GLY A 141 -6.88 23.60 -20.96
CA GLY A 141 -8.29 23.87 -21.25
C GLY A 141 -8.89 24.89 -20.28
N ASN A 142 -9.99 24.52 -19.61
CA ASN A 142 -10.70 25.39 -18.65
C ASN A 142 -10.19 25.24 -17.20
N ARG A 143 -9.15 24.43 -16.96
CA ARG A 143 -8.65 24.15 -15.62
C ARG A 143 -7.26 24.72 -15.41
N GLU A 144 -7.01 25.21 -14.19
CA GLU A 144 -5.71 25.65 -13.73
C GLU A 144 -5.10 24.60 -12.81
N PHE A 145 -3.89 24.16 -13.13
CA PHE A 145 -3.10 23.20 -12.36
C PHE A 145 -1.96 23.96 -11.68
N ARG A 146 -1.99 23.98 -10.36
CA ARG A 146 -1.07 24.80 -9.55
C ARG A 146 0.16 24.01 -9.15
N CYS A 147 1.29 24.72 -9.10
CA CYS A 147 2.47 24.28 -8.39
C CYS A 147 2.31 24.58 -6.90
N TRP A 148 2.99 23.81 -6.07
CA TRP A 148 2.99 24.08 -4.62
C TRP A 148 3.58 25.46 -4.27
N ARG A 149 4.54 25.96 -5.08
CA ARG A 149 5.11 27.29 -4.94
C ARG A 149 4.28 28.31 -5.72
N LYS A 150 3.51 29.14 -5.01
CA LYS A 150 2.56 30.11 -5.60
C LYS A 150 3.20 31.09 -6.59
N GLY A 151 4.43 31.55 -6.29
CA GLY A 151 5.18 32.48 -7.18
C GLY A 151 5.95 31.79 -8.30
N GLY A 152 5.85 30.46 -8.39
CA GLY A 152 6.61 29.65 -9.36
C GLY A 152 8.08 29.46 -8.98
N HIS A 153 8.76 28.61 -9.75
CA HIS A 153 10.17 28.29 -9.59
C HIS A 153 11.06 29.01 -10.60
N GLY A 154 10.46 29.77 -11.52
CA GLY A 154 11.18 30.33 -12.67
C GLY A 154 11.53 29.27 -13.70
N ALA A 155 12.59 29.47 -14.45
CA ALA A 155 13.06 28.51 -15.44
C ALA A 155 13.78 27.35 -14.76
N VAL A 156 13.21 26.16 -14.84
CA VAL A 156 13.76 24.92 -14.26
C VAL A 156 14.02 23.88 -15.35
N ASP A 157 15.14 23.19 -15.25
CA ASP A 157 15.45 21.97 -16.00
C ASP A 157 14.98 20.72 -15.26
N MET A 158 15.26 19.52 -15.79
CA MET A 158 14.80 18.26 -15.22
C MET A 158 15.34 18.05 -13.79
N ILE A 159 16.63 18.32 -13.57
CA ILE A 159 17.26 18.13 -12.24
C ILE A 159 16.70 19.14 -11.24
N GLN A 160 16.58 20.39 -11.62
CA GLN A 160 15.98 21.45 -10.80
C GLN A 160 14.50 21.17 -10.53
N SER A 161 13.77 20.58 -11.48
CA SER A 161 12.37 20.21 -11.29
C SER A 161 12.18 19.09 -10.27
N LEU A 162 13.09 18.12 -10.22
CA LEU A 162 13.11 17.07 -9.20
C LEU A 162 13.52 17.64 -7.84
N LEU A 163 14.61 18.42 -7.80
CA LEU A 163 15.14 19.03 -6.57
C LEU A 163 14.11 19.90 -5.85
N HIS A 164 13.40 20.73 -6.64
CA HIS A 164 12.38 21.66 -6.12
C HIS A 164 10.96 21.09 -6.15
N SER A 165 10.80 19.83 -6.58
CA SER A 165 9.48 19.21 -6.75
C SER A 165 8.51 20.07 -7.56
N CYS A 166 8.96 20.64 -8.67
CA CYS A 166 8.17 21.55 -9.50
C CYS A 166 7.09 20.79 -10.27
N ASP A 167 5.80 21.06 -9.97
CA ASP A 167 4.69 20.37 -10.62
C ASP A 167 4.51 20.80 -12.08
N VAL A 168 4.66 22.10 -12.36
CA VAL A 168 4.45 22.70 -13.70
C VAL A 168 5.37 22.07 -14.76
N TYR A 169 6.61 21.72 -14.39
CA TYR A 169 7.52 21.04 -15.32
C TYR A 169 6.91 19.73 -15.85
N TYR A 170 6.31 18.96 -14.96
CA TYR A 170 5.70 17.66 -15.28
C TYR A 170 4.34 17.79 -15.97
N TYR A 171 3.55 18.82 -15.63
CA TYR A 171 2.31 19.08 -16.34
C TYR A 171 2.55 19.43 -17.81
N VAL A 172 3.50 20.34 -18.07
CA VAL A 172 3.83 20.79 -19.45
C VAL A 172 4.37 19.64 -20.30
N LEU A 173 5.30 18.84 -19.77
CA LEU A 173 5.87 17.73 -20.52
C LEU A 173 4.92 16.54 -20.62
N GLY A 174 4.11 16.29 -19.58
CA GLY A 174 3.09 15.25 -19.60
C GLY A 174 2.00 15.51 -20.64
N GLU A 175 1.54 16.76 -20.75
CA GLU A 175 0.62 17.17 -21.82
C GLU A 175 1.22 16.95 -23.20
N LYS A 176 2.49 17.33 -23.40
CA LYS A 176 3.20 17.18 -24.67
C LYS A 176 3.37 15.73 -25.11
N LEU A 177 3.57 14.81 -24.16
CA LEU A 177 3.74 13.38 -24.46
C LEU A 177 2.41 12.65 -24.63
N GLY A 178 1.39 13.04 -23.88
CA GLY A 178 0.09 12.40 -23.86
C GLY A 178 0.00 11.18 -22.94
N ILE A 179 -1.23 10.83 -22.59
CA ILE A 179 -1.53 9.80 -21.58
C ILE A 179 -1.11 8.40 -22.04
N ASP A 180 -1.24 8.06 -23.30
CA ASP A 180 -0.96 6.72 -23.82
C ASP A 180 0.51 6.32 -23.64
N ARG A 181 1.45 7.26 -23.85
CA ARG A 181 2.87 7.03 -23.62
C ARG A 181 3.20 6.90 -22.15
N ILE A 182 2.57 7.73 -21.31
CA ILE A 182 2.73 7.67 -19.85
C ILE A 182 2.25 6.31 -19.33
N GLU A 183 1.06 5.87 -19.76
CA GLU A 183 0.48 4.59 -19.34
C GLU A 183 1.34 3.41 -19.79
N SER A 184 1.76 3.41 -21.06
CA SER A 184 2.62 2.34 -21.60
C SER A 184 3.95 2.23 -20.86
N PHE A 185 4.57 3.36 -20.54
CA PHE A 185 5.83 3.37 -19.78
C PHE A 185 5.66 2.92 -18.34
N ALA A 186 4.56 3.31 -17.69
CA ALA A 186 4.29 2.96 -16.30
C ALA A 186 3.96 1.46 -16.10
N LYS A 187 3.52 0.78 -17.18
CA LYS A 187 3.20 -0.66 -17.17
C LYS A 187 4.39 -1.55 -17.57
N ALA A 188 5.46 -0.98 -18.11
CA ALA A 188 6.64 -1.72 -18.55
C ALA A 188 7.64 -1.95 -17.41
#